data_98f930d5602cf0e0737fae43c8b766a7
#
_entry.id   98f930d5602cf0e0737fae43c8b766a7
#
_cell.length_a   1.000
_cell.length_b   1.000
_cell.length_c   1.000
_cell.angle_alpha   90.00
_cell.angle_beta   90.00
_cell.angle_gamma   90.00
#
_symmetry.space_group_name_H-M   'P 1'
#
loop_
_entity.id
_entity.type
_entity.pdbx_description
1 polymer ?
#
loop_
_entity_poly.entity_id
_entity_poly.type
_entity_poly.pdbx_seq_one_letter_code
_entity_poly.pdbx_strand_id
1 'polypeptide(L)' 'MLELDILLGDFFDAEWRNLGEEDQRTFVLLLEETDGDLWGWFSGNGEPADPALAALIRRILARVQPGAEGD' A
#
# COMPACT_ATOMS: atom_id res chain seq x y z
N MET A 1 4.27 -13.50 0.57
CA MET A 1 5.09 -13.17 -0.61
C MET A 1 6.14 -12.14 -0.24
N LEU A 2 7.38 -12.44 -0.55
CA LEU A 2 8.49 -11.61 -0.10
C LEU A 2 8.42 -10.17 -0.59
N GLU A 3 8.06 -9.98 -1.85
CA GLU A 3 7.96 -8.64 -2.42
C GLU A 3 6.94 -7.78 -1.67
N LEU A 4 5.82 -8.37 -1.31
CA LEU A 4 4.81 -7.65 -0.54
C LEU A 4 5.30 -7.31 0.86
N ASP A 5 6.01 -8.25 1.47
CA ASP A 5 6.55 -8.02 2.81
C ASP A 5 7.53 -6.85 2.82
N ILE A 6 8.38 -6.78 1.81
CA ILE A 6 9.33 -5.69 1.69
C ILE A 6 8.61 -4.37 1.44
N LEU A 7 7.68 -4.37 0.50
CA LEU A 7 6.93 -3.17 0.15
C LEU A 7 6.17 -2.59 1.33
N LEU A 8 5.43 -3.45 2.02
CA LEU A 8 4.61 -3.01 3.15
C LEU A 8 5.46 -2.68 4.37
N GLY A 9 6.52 -3.45 4.61
CA GLY A 9 7.42 -3.18 5.71
C GLY A 9 8.16 -1.87 5.58
N ASP A 10 8.64 -1.57 4.38
CA ASP A 10 9.32 -0.30 4.13
C ASP A 10 8.38 0.88 4.33
N PHE A 11 7.14 0.75 3.86
CA PHE A 11 6.16 1.80 4.06
C PHE A 11 5.87 1.99 5.55
N PHE A 12 5.68 0.89 6.25
CA PHE A 12 5.41 0.93 7.68
C PHE A 12 6.54 1.66 8.43
N ASP A 13 7.76 1.26 8.16
CA ASP A 13 8.91 1.83 8.87
C ASP A 13 9.06 3.33 8.60
N ALA A 14 8.76 3.74 7.39
CA ALA A 14 8.98 5.13 7.01
C ALA A 14 7.79 6.03 7.35
N GLU A 15 6.58 5.50 7.27
CA GLU A 15 5.39 6.36 7.29
C GLU A 15 4.45 6.16 8.45
N TRP A 16 4.57 5.06 9.19
CA TRP A 16 3.58 4.74 10.23
C TRP A 16 3.32 5.90 11.18
N ARG A 17 4.37 6.56 11.63
CA ARG A 17 4.25 7.67 12.57
C ARG A 17 3.56 8.88 11.99
N ASN A 18 3.64 9.01 10.67
CA ASN A 18 3.08 10.15 9.96
C ASN A 18 1.64 9.92 9.54
N LEU A 19 1.15 8.69 9.69
CA LEU A 19 -0.23 8.37 9.34
C LEU A 19 -1.16 8.84 10.43
N GLY A 20 -2.28 9.42 10.06
CA GLY A 20 -3.34 9.70 10.99
C GLY A 20 -3.95 8.41 11.49
N GLU A 21 -4.73 8.52 12.55
CA GLU A 21 -5.32 7.35 13.20
C GLU A 21 -6.17 6.53 12.23
N GLU A 22 -6.90 7.21 11.37
CA GLU A 22 -7.76 6.55 10.40
C GLU A 22 -6.94 5.79 9.37
N ASP A 23 -5.87 6.40 8.89
CA ASP A 23 -4.99 5.74 7.91
C ASP A 23 -4.27 4.56 8.52
N GLN A 24 -3.92 4.65 9.80
CA GLN A 24 -3.31 3.53 10.49
C GLN A 24 -4.25 2.34 10.56
N ARG A 25 -5.53 2.60 10.83
CA ARG A 25 -6.53 1.53 10.82
C ARG A 25 -6.65 0.91 9.43
N THR A 26 -6.66 1.75 8.42
CA THR A 26 -6.75 1.27 7.05
C THR A 26 -5.55 0.39 6.69
N PHE A 27 -4.36 0.79 7.15
CA PHE A 27 -3.16 -0.01 6.91
C PHE A 27 -3.28 -1.39 7.57
N VAL A 28 -3.80 -1.45 8.78
CA VAL A 28 -4.00 -2.74 9.45
C VAL A 28 -4.98 -3.62 8.68
N LEU A 29 -6.06 -3.01 8.17
CA LEU A 29 -7.02 -3.77 7.35
C LEU A 29 -6.37 -4.27 6.07
N LEU A 30 -5.50 -3.47 5.48
CA LEU A 30 -4.78 -3.88 4.29
C LEU A 30 -3.93 -5.12 4.55
N LEU A 31 -3.27 -5.17 5.70
CA LEU A 31 -2.44 -6.32 6.06
C LEU A 31 -3.24 -7.61 6.23
N GLU A 32 -4.54 -7.51 6.38
CA GLU A 32 -5.39 -8.69 6.54
C GLU A 32 -5.86 -9.29 5.22
N GLU A 33 -5.56 -8.63 4.11
CA GLU A 33 -5.95 -9.14 2.80
C GLU A 33 -5.00 -10.25 2.36
N THR A 34 -5.47 -11.07 1.44
CA THR A 34 -4.63 -12.18 0.94
C THR A 34 -3.51 -11.65 0.06
N ASP A 35 -2.42 -12.42 -0.02
CA ASP A 35 -1.30 -12.06 -0.89
C ASP A 35 -1.74 -11.91 -2.35
N GLY A 36 -2.64 -12.78 -2.78
CA GLY A 36 -3.14 -12.71 -4.15
C GLY A 36 -3.85 -11.41 -4.45
N ASP A 37 -4.73 -11.00 -3.54
CA ASP A 37 -5.44 -9.73 -3.71
C ASP A 37 -4.49 -8.56 -3.67
N LEU A 38 -3.59 -8.55 -2.69
CA LEU A 38 -2.61 -7.47 -2.57
C LEU A 38 -1.74 -7.36 -3.81
N TRP A 39 -1.24 -8.49 -4.29
CA TRP A 39 -0.38 -8.47 -5.47
C TRP A 39 -1.12 -7.96 -6.69
N GLY A 40 -2.38 -8.35 -6.84
CA GLY A 40 -3.19 -7.85 -7.94
C GLY A 40 -3.32 -6.34 -7.90
N TRP A 41 -3.61 -5.81 -6.72
CA TRP A 41 -3.78 -4.36 -6.57
C TRP A 41 -2.47 -3.61 -6.79
N PHE A 42 -1.37 -4.10 -6.22
CA PHE A 42 -0.08 -3.42 -6.35
C PHE A 42 0.52 -3.55 -7.75
N SER A 43 0.14 -4.57 -8.50
CA SER A 43 0.63 -4.74 -9.87
C SER A 43 -0.29 -4.09 -10.91
N GLY A 44 -1.34 -3.43 -10.47
CA GLY A 44 -2.22 -2.71 -11.39
C GLY A 44 -3.33 -3.54 -12.01
N ASN A 45 -3.60 -4.72 -11.47
CA ASN A 45 -4.60 -5.62 -12.02
C ASN A 45 -5.95 -5.51 -11.30
N GLY A 46 -6.24 -4.35 -10.74
CA GLY A 46 -7.51 -4.13 -10.08
C GLY A 46 -7.37 -3.19 -8.91
N GLU A 47 -8.47 -2.92 -8.25
CA GLU A 47 -8.51 -2.07 -7.07
C GLU A 47 -9.46 -2.67 -6.04
N PRO A 48 -9.20 -2.45 -4.76
CA PRO A 48 -10.15 -2.87 -3.74
C PRO A 48 -11.44 -2.05 -3.85
N ALA A 49 -12.53 -2.62 -3.41
CA ALA A 49 -13.81 -1.94 -3.43
C ALA A 49 -13.84 -0.77 -2.44
N ASP A 50 -13.08 -0.87 -1.35
CA ASP A 50 -13.04 0.15 -0.32
C ASP A 50 -12.18 1.33 -0.79
N PRO A 51 -12.74 2.53 -0.93
CA PRO A 51 -11.96 3.69 -1.40
C PRO A 51 -10.79 4.04 -0.49
N ALA A 52 -10.91 3.78 0.81
CA ALA A 52 -9.80 4.06 1.73
C ALA A 52 -8.62 3.14 1.45
N LEU A 53 -8.88 1.87 1.20
CA LEU A 53 -7.83 0.93 0.83
C LEU A 53 -7.20 1.32 -0.51
N ALA A 54 -8.02 1.69 -1.48
CA ALA A 54 -7.52 2.09 -2.79
C ALA A 54 -6.61 3.32 -2.69
N ALA A 55 -7.01 4.30 -1.88
CA ALA A 55 -6.20 5.50 -1.68
C ALA A 55 -4.86 5.17 -1.03
N LEU A 56 -4.88 4.29 -0.04
CA LEU A 56 -3.65 3.91 0.65
C LEU A 56 -2.71 3.16 -0.28
N ILE A 57 -3.23 2.28 -1.12
CA ILE A 57 -2.43 1.56 -2.09
C ILE A 57 -1.75 2.53 -3.05
N ARG A 58 -2.48 3.53 -3.53
CA ARG A 58 -1.89 4.54 -4.40
C ARG A 58 -0.77 5.30 -3.70
N ARG A 59 -0.95 5.60 -2.43
CA ARG A 59 0.06 6.29 -1.64
C ARG A 59 1.33 5.45 -1.49
N ILE A 60 1.15 4.15 -1.23
CA ILE A 60 2.29 3.25 -1.09
C ILE A 60 3.05 3.13 -2.42
N LEU A 61 2.30 2.99 -3.53
CA LEU A 61 2.92 2.87 -4.84
C LEU A 61 3.66 4.14 -5.25
N ALA A 62 3.10 5.30 -4.93
CA ALA A 62 3.73 6.57 -5.27
C ALA A 62 5.09 6.69 -4.62
N ARG A 63 5.24 6.12 -3.45
CA ARG A 63 6.49 6.17 -2.71
C ARG A 63 7.59 5.35 -3.36
N VAL A 64 7.22 4.25 -4.03
CA VAL A 64 8.22 3.32 -4.58
C VAL A 64 8.35 3.38 -6.09
N GLN A 65 7.79 4.40 -6.72
CA GLN A 65 7.89 4.57 -8.16
C GLN A 65 8.53 5.91 -8.51
N PRO A 66 9.78 6.10 -8.11
CA PRO A 66 10.43 7.41 -8.31
C PRO A 66 10.58 7.78 -9.79
N GLY A 67 10.70 6.79 -10.66
CA GLY A 67 10.87 7.08 -12.07
C GLY A 67 9.68 7.78 -12.69
N ALA A 68 8.50 7.58 -12.13
CA ALA A 68 7.29 8.17 -12.69
C ALA A 68 7.30 9.70 -12.55
N GLU A 69 7.97 10.20 -11.56
CA GLU A 69 8.00 11.64 -11.33
C GLU A 69 9.24 12.29 -11.89
N GLY A 70 10.22 11.51 -12.19
CA GLY A 70 11.47 12.04 -12.69
C GLY A 70 11.38 12.57 -14.10
N ASP A 71 10.29 12.38 -14.71
CA ASP A 71 10.12 12.82 -16.08
C ASP A 71 9.67 14.24 -16.24
#